data_80a1faa0fac0d04e979c93bbf7f7510c
#
_entry.id   80a1faa0fac0d04e979c93bbf7f7510c
#
_cell.length_a   1.000
_cell.length_b   1.000
_cell.length_c   1.000
_cell.angle_alpha   90.00
_cell.angle_beta   90.00
_cell.angle_gamma   90.00
#
_symmetry.space_group_name_H-M   'P 1'
#
loop_
_entity.id
_entity.type
_entity.pdbx_description
1 polymer ?
#
loop_
_entity_poly.entity_id
_entity_poly.type
_entity_poly.pdbx_seq_one_letter_code
_entity_poly.pdbx_strand_id
1 'polypeptide(L)'
;MNNKKYKTLKQGIQSIMITVLCFISCSEQEYLHPDPTTYIPQEQTFDTPERVLALVNGLYRGMKDQQFYGGRYYIYCEVRGEEYINRTANLFTAFDSWNHTLNAGSNEVQNLWAAAYRTINLCNVFLQGLVDNADKVDSEAATAYAAEAKFVRAVSYFALVTLYARPYIENNGNAPGLPLRLLAETSSANNSLARSTVAEVYAQILKDLDEAETGLPLSYDTPLLNTTRAHRNTAIAFKTRVYLTMGNYSMVIQEAQKIVSANAPYRAETGVAHALQDDATIPFLSNNYTTTESIFSMPMTDLDSTTGQSSIGYNLNTSPGNSEYNLNPLGIIADTEWRENDQRRLFITGGATKYLKKYSKPSPFLDYIPVIRYAEVLLNYAEAAAHVEDLDKARDLLTYVRNRADASYQFPTSAINNVDALIQTILHERRIEFLGEGLRSNDLLRTLQTIPAKGTAPAVSPTEEAYIFPLPNSELLTNKDL
;
A
#
# COMPACT_ATOMS: atom_id res chain seq x y z
N MET A 1 -78.55 -27.46 -45.02
CA MET A 1 -77.40 -28.29 -44.60
C MET A 1 -76.06 -27.53 -44.50
N ASN A 2 -75.98 -26.24 -44.79
CA ASN A 2 -74.68 -25.49 -44.86
C ASN A 2 -74.32 -24.76 -43.60
N ASN A 3 -75.20 -24.48 -42.67
CA ASN A 3 -74.83 -23.62 -41.49
C ASN A 3 -74.19 -24.40 -40.35
N LYS A 4 -74.29 -25.70 -40.27
CA LYS A 4 -73.64 -26.52 -39.24
C LYS A 4 -72.14 -26.75 -39.54
N LYS A 5 -71.80 -26.92 -40.82
CA LYS A 5 -70.40 -27.10 -41.25
C LYS A 5 -69.52 -25.81 -41.05
N TYR A 6 -70.15 -24.65 -41.25
CA TYR A 6 -69.45 -23.36 -41.02
C TYR A 6 -69.18 -23.08 -39.54
N LYS A 7 -70.07 -23.46 -38.62
CA LYS A 7 -69.87 -23.31 -37.19
C LYS A 7 -68.72 -24.21 -36.63
N THR A 8 -68.72 -25.48 -37.11
CA THR A 8 -67.62 -26.41 -36.68
C THR A 8 -66.28 -26.05 -37.28
N LEU A 9 -66.22 -25.50 -38.50
CA LEU A 9 -64.94 -25.02 -39.08
C LEU A 9 -64.44 -23.78 -38.38
N LYS A 10 -65.29 -22.82 -37.98
CA LYS A 10 -64.90 -21.63 -37.19
C LYS A 10 -64.46 -21.99 -35.78
N GLN A 11 -65.08 -22.96 -35.14
CA GLN A 11 -64.67 -23.45 -33.84
C GLN A 11 -63.32 -24.21 -33.90
N GLY A 12 -63.09 -25.00 -34.96
CA GLY A 12 -61.82 -25.66 -35.21
C GLY A 12 -60.64 -24.65 -35.42
N ILE A 13 -60.89 -23.62 -36.24
CA ILE A 13 -59.91 -22.58 -36.51
C ILE A 13 -59.61 -21.73 -35.23
N GLN A 14 -60.64 -21.42 -34.45
CA GLN A 14 -60.39 -20.69 -33.14
C GLN A 14 -59.69 -21.57 -32.14
N SER A 15 -59.95 -22.88 -32.05
CA SER A 15 -59.16 -23.78 -31.17
C SER A 15 -57.71 -23.92 -31.61
N ILE A 16 -57.44 -24.04 -32.92
CA ILE A 16 -56.10 -24.10 -33.47
C ILE A 16 -55.35 -22.77 -33.22
N MET A 17 -56.01 -21.62 -33.36
CA MET A 17 -55.45 -20.32 -33.16
C MET A 17 -55.10 -20.06 -31.65
N ILE A 18 -55.90 -20.55 -30.72
CA ILE A 18 -55.65 -20.51 -29.28
C ILE A 18 -54.51 -21.46 -28.90
N THR A 19 -54.45 -22.65 -29.52
CA THR A 19 -53.38 -23.62 -29.28
C THR A 19 -52.04 -23.12 -29.83
N VAL A 20 -52.02 -22.42 -30.97
CA VAL A 20 -50.76 -21.80 -31.51
C VAL A 20 -50.32 -20.60 -30.68
N LEU A 21 -51.25 -19.82 -30.10
CA LEU A 21 -50.87 -18.71 -29.18
C LEU A 21 -50.28 -19.20 -27.84
N CYS A 22 -50.59 -20.40 -27.40
CA CYS A 22 -50.02 -21.00 -26.20
C CYS A 22 -48.60 -21.56 -26.41
N PHE A 23 -48.09 -21.70 -27.64
CA PHE A 23 -46.74 -22.12 -27.97
C PHE A 23 -45.78 -20.96 -28.28
N ILE A 24 -46.24 -19.70 -28.27
CA ILE A 24 -45.37 -18.53 -28.20
C ILE A 24 -45.17 -18.23 -26.70
N SER A 25 -44.68 -19.22 -25.99
CA SER A 25 -44.18 -18.99 -24.62
C SER A 25 -42.86 -18.28 -24.76
N CYS A 26 -42.77 -17.05 -24.22
CA CYS A 26 -41.54 -16.43 -23.86
C CYS A 26 -40.61 -17.49 -23.26
N SER A 27 -39.36 -17.47 -23.62
CA SER A 27 -38.38 -18.38 -23.02
C SER A 27 -38.46 -18.19 -21.49
N GLU A 28 -38.72 -19.27 -20.77
CA GLU A 28 -38.82 -19.29 -19.30
C GLU A 28 -37.61 -18.61 -18.64
N GLN A 29 -36.47 -18.66 -19.33
CA GLN A 29 -35.20 -18.10 -18.90
C GLN A 29 -35.20 -16.57 -18.87
N GLU A 30 -35.87 -15.89 -19.78
CA GLU A 30 -35.86 -14.43 -19.88
C GLU A 30 -36.84 -13.74 -18.91
N TYR A 31 -37.87 -14.44 -18.47
CA TYR A 31 -38.90 -13.88 -17.58
C TYR A 31 -38.76 -14.29 -16.11
N LEU A 32 -38.20 -15.47 -15.83
CA LEU A 32 -38.02 -15.99 -14.48
C LEU A 32 -36.62 -15.71 -13.93
N HIS A 33 -35.66 -15.42 -14.81
CA HIS A 33 -34.28 -15.05 -14.46
C HIS A 33 -33.86 -13.82 -15.27
N PRO A 34 -34.48 -12.64 -15.01
CA PRO A 34 -34.04 -11.42 -15.68
C PRO A 34 -32.61 -11.12 -15.28
N ASP A 35 -31.77 -10.78 -16.25
CA ASP A 35 -30.42 -10.30 -15.96
C ASP A 35 -30.51 -9.08 -15.02
N PRO A 36 -29.80 -9.09 -13.89
CA PRO A 36 -29.90 -8.02 -12.95
C PRO A 36 -29.39 -6.73 -13.58
N THR A 37 -30.18 -5.68 -13.53
CA THR A 37 -29.81 -4.35 -14.05
C THR A 37 -28.88 -3.57 -13.13
N THR A 38 -28.70 -4.04 -11.88
CA THR A 38 -27.96 -3.35 -10.79
C THR A 38 -26.60 -3.96 -10.47
N TYR A 39 -26.31 -5.17 -10.98
CA TYR A 39 -24.98 -5.80 -10.84
C TYR A 39 -24.65 -6.64 -12.08
N ILE A 40 -23.37 -6.85 -12.33
CA ILE A 40 -22.87 -7.69 -13.42
C ILE A 40 -22.73 -9.11 -12.87
N PRO A 41 -23.40 -10.13 -13.48
CA PRO A 41 -23.20 -11.53 -13.11
C PRO A 41 -21.72 -11.92 -13.21
N GLN A 42 -21.27 -12.82 -12.34
CA GLN A 42 -19.86 -13.22 -12.27
C GLN A 42 -19.37 -13.79 -13.61
N GLU A 43 -20.21 -14.51 -14.33
CA GLU A 43 -19.90 -15.12 -15.62
C GLU A 43 -19.63 -14.09 -16.73
N GLN A 44 -20.12 -12.86 -16.55
CA GLN A 44 -20.01 -11.77 -17.51
C GLN A 44 -18.91 -10.76 -17.17
N THR A 45 -18.18 -10.95 -16.08
CA THR A 45 -17.19 -9.96 -15.60
C THR A 45 -15.98 -9.81 -16.52
N PHE A 46 -15.70 -10.81 -17.36
CA PHE A 46 -14.59 -10.81 -18.33
C PHE A 46 -15.05 -10.61 -19.78
N ASP A 47 -16.33 -10.30 -20.04
CA ASP A 47 -16.88 -10.24 -21.41
C ASP A 47 -16.48 -8.99 -22.19
N THR A 48 -16.05 -7.92 -21.53
CA THR A 48 -15.58 -6.70 -22.23
C THR A 48 -14.31 -6.13 -21.57
N PRO A 49 -13.44 -5.44 -22.37
CA PRO A 49 -12.22 -4.81 -21.84
C PRO A 49 -12.49 -3.84 -20.68
N GLU A 50 -13.60 -3.08 -20.74
CA GLU A 50 -13.97 -2.11 -19.69
C GLU A 50 -14.31 -2.81 -18.36
N ARG A 51 -14.98 -3.98 -18.43
CA ARG A 51 -15.28 -4.78 -17.25
C ARG A 51 -14.01 -5.35 -16.63
N VAL A 52 -13.12 -5.89 -17.46
CA VAL A 52 -11.82 -6.39 -16.98
C VAL A 52 -11.00 -5.27 -16.34
N LEU A 53 -10.94 -4.07 -16.95
CA LEU A 53 -10.30 -2.89 -16.36
C LEU A 53 -10.96 -2.47 -15.04
N ALA A 54 -12.29 -2.57 -14.93
CA ALA A 54 -13.00 -2.29 -13.69
C ALA A 54 -12.62 -3.28 -12.58
N LEU A 55 -12.37 -4.56 -12.88
CA LEU A 55 -11.84 -5.53 -11.93
C LEU A 55 -10.43 -5.15 -11.46
N VAL A 56 -9.54 -4.75 -12.37
CA VAL A 56 -8.20 -4.24 -12.02
C VAL A 56 -8.28 -3.04 -11.09
N ASN A 57 -9.15 -2.06 -11.38
CA ASN A 57 -9.39 -0.91 -10.50
C ASN A 57 -9.93 -1.36 -9.13
N GLY A 58 -10.69 -2.46 -9.10
CA GLY A 58 -11.16 -3.12 -7.87
C GLY A 58 -10.03 -3.61 -6.97
N LEU A 59 -8.88 -4.05 -7.53
CA LEU A 59 -7.70 -4.46 -6.77
C LEU A 59 -7.09 -3.27 -6.03
N TYR A 60 -6.90 -2.14 -6.73
CA TYR A 60 -6.40 -0.90 -6.11
C TYR A 60 -7.37 -0.33 -5.08
N ARG A 61 -8.69 -0.46 -5.33
CA ARG A 61 -9.70 -0.08 -4.34
C ARG A 61 -9.64 -0.97 -3.10
N GLY A 62 -9.40 -2.27 -3.25
CA GLY A 62 -9.13 -3.18 -2.13
C GLY A 62 -7.91 -2.75 -1.32
N MET A 63 -6.81 -2.41 -2.00
CA MET A 63 -5.61 -1.87 -1.35
C MET A 63 -5.89 -0.53 -0.66
N LYS A 64 -6.74 0.33 -1.24
CA LYS A 64 -7.15 1.62 -0.67
C LYS A 64 -8.22 1.49 0.43
N ASP A 65 -8.56 0.30 0.90
CA ASP A 65 -9.45 0.14 2.05
C ASP A 65 -8.95 1.03 3.21
N GLN A 66 -9.90 1.71 3.89
CA GLN A 66 -9.58 2.63 4.99
C GLN A 66 -8.81 1.98 6.13
N GLN A 67 -8.97 0.67 6.35
CA GLN A 67 -8.25 -0.10 7.36
C GLN A 67 -6.85 -0.54 6.86
N PHE A 68 -6.53 -0.26 5.60
CA PHE A 68 -5.29 -0.64 4.95
C PHE A 68 -4.53 0.59 4.41
N TYR A 69 -4.08 0.58 3.15
CA TYR A 69 -3.33 1.71 2.55
C TYR A 69 -4.17 2.97 2.33
N GLY A 70 -5.49 2.93 2.57
CA GLY A 70 -6.34 4.12 2.59
C GLY A 70 -6.13 5.02 3.81
N GLY A 71 -5.38 4.60 4.83
CA GLY A 71 -5.04 5.47 5.96
C GLY A 71 -4.52 4.75 7.19
N ARG A 72 -5.24 3.75 7.71
CA ARG A 72 -4.92 3.12 9.00
C ARG A 72 -3.55 2.46 9.05
N TYR A 73 -3.12 1.79 7.99
CA TYR A 73 -1.77 1.19 7.92
C TYR A 73 -0.68 2.22 8.21
N TYR A 74 -0.76 3.40 7.59
CA TYR A 74 0.22 4.46 7.80
C TYR A 74 0.19 5.01 9.22
N ILE A 75 -1.03 5.20 9.77
CA ILE A 75 -1.20 5.69 11.14
C ILE A 75 -0.55 4.70 12.11
N TYR A 76 -0.83 3.39 11.98
CA TYR A 76 -0.25 2.36 12.86
C TYR A 76 1.28 2.33 12.76
N CYS A 77 1.83 2.35 11.55
CA CYS A 77 3.26 2.37 11.32
C CYS A 77 3.95 3.64 11.84
N GLU A 78 3.27 4.78 11.78
CA GLU A 78 3.85 6.05 12.19
C GLU A 78 3.82 6.23 13.71
N VAL A 79 2.66 5.99 14.34
CA VAL A 79 2.49 6.27 15.77
C VAL A 79 3.19 5.26 16.69
N ARG A 80 3.64 4.12 16.16
CA ARG A 80 4.48 3.19 16.91
C ARG A 80 5.87 3.76 17.18
N GLY A 81 6.41 4.59 16.29
CA GLY A 81 7.64 5.32 16.51
C GLY A 81 7.50 6.42 17.56
N GLU A 82 8.58 7.14 17.79
CA GLU A 82 8.71 8.16 18.84
C GLU A 82 8.22 9.56 18.45
N GLU A 83 7.81 9.77 17.19
CA GLU A 83 7.60 11.12 16.67
C GLU A 83 6.24 11.74 17.06
N TYR A 84 5.34 10.97 17.68
CA TYR A 84 3.98 11.41 17.99
C TYR A 84 3.58 11.14 19.44
N ILE A 85 2.80 12.08 19.99
CA ILE A 85 2.13 11.97 21.30
C ILE A 85 0.63 11.85 21.08
N ASN A 86 0.02 10.81 21.64
CA ASN A 86 -1.43 10.65 21.65
C ASN A 86 -2.10 11.66 22.60
N ARG A 87 -3.27 12.21 22.19
CA ARG A 87 -4.00 13.22 22.93
C ARG A 87 -5.33 12.74 23.51
N THR A 88 -5.89 11.68 23.01
CA THR A 88 -7.31 11.35 23.23
C THR A 88 -7.51 9.99 23.87
N ALA A 89 -6.51 9.11 23.89
CA ALA A 89 -6.63 7.71 24.31
C ALA A 89 -7.79 6.95 23.61
N ASN A 90 -8.07 7.32 22.35
CA ASN A 90 -9.15 6.77 21.56
C ASN A 90 -8.72 5.44 20.92
N LEU A 91 -9.31 4.33 21.35
CA LEU A 91 -9.03 2.98 20.83
C LEU A 91 -9.40 2.81 19.34
N PHE A 92 -10.23 3.69 18.78
CA PHE A 92 -10.57 3.66 17.36
C PHE A 92 -9.58 4.44 16.48
N THR A 93 -8.59 5.13 17.06
CA THR A 93 -7.60 5.95 16.36
C THR A 93 -6.16 5.56 16.67
N ALA A 94 -5.89 4.27 16.78
CA ALA A 94 -4.56 3.68 16.95
C ALA A 94 -3.91 3.90 18.34
N PHE A 95 -4.70 4.06 19.40
CA PHE A 95 -4.16 4.22 20.74
C PHE A 95 -3.35 2.99 21.19
N ASP A 96 -3.84 1.76 20.94
CA ASP A 96 -3.13 0.53 21.31
C ASP A 96 -1.80 0.39 20.55
N SER A 97 -1.75 0.77 19.26
CA SER A 97 -0.50 0.82 18.49
C SER A 97 0.48 1.82 19.09
N TRP A 98 0.01 3.01 19.47
CA TRP A 98 0.83 4.05 20.06
C TRP A 98 1.36 3.66 21.45
N ASN A 99 0.50 3.05 22.28
CA ASN A 99 0.82 2.68 23.67
C ASN A 99 1.48 1.30 23.79
N HIS A 100 1.64 0.57 22.67
CA HIS A 100 2.19 -0.79 22.63
C HIS A 100 1.41 -1.83 23.44
N THR A 101 0.07 -1.68 23.51
CA THR A 101 -0.86 -2.53 24.25
C THR A 101 -1.74 -3.41 23.37
N LEU A 102 -1.32 -3.60 22.11
CA LEU A 102 -2.03 -4.44 21.14
C LEU A 102 -2.17 -5.88 21.67
N ASN A 103 -3.36 -6.43 21.45
CA ASN A 103 -3.66 -7.83 21.70
C ASN A 103 -4.47 -8.43 20.53
N ALA A 104 -4.66 -9.74 20.51
CA ALA A 104 -5.36 -10.44 19.45
C ALA A 104 -6.81 -9.97 19.21
N GLY A 105 -7.43 -9.32 20.19
CA GLY A 105 -8.77 -8.73 20.11
C GLY A 105 -8.80 -7.27 19.67
N SER A 106 -7.66 -6.58 19.62
CA SER A 106 -7.59 -5.16 19.24
C SER A 106 -8.13 -4.93 17.82
N ASN A 107 -8.96 -3.90 17.64
CA ASN A 107 -9.53 -3.53 16.34
C ASN A 107 -8.45 -3.29 15.28
N GLU A 108 -7.34 -2.68 15.66
CA GLU A 108 -6.21 -2.38 14.80
C GLU A 108 -5.61 -3.66 14.20
N VAL A 109 -5.44 -4.68 15.03
CA VAL A 109 -4.90 -6.00 14.65
C VAL A 109 -5.87 -6.73 13.71
N GLN A 110 -7.15 -6.80 14.08
CA GLN A 110 -8.15 -7.56 13.31
C GLN A 110 -8.48 -6.89 11.97
N ASN A 111 -8.72 -5.58 11.97
CA ASN A 111 -9.19 -4.86 10.78
C ASN A 111 -8.11 -4.77 9.70
N LEU A 112 -6.86 -4.50 10.08
CA LEU A 112 -5.74 -4.46 9.13
C LEU A 112 -5.51 -5.83 8.48
N TRP A 113 -5.47 -6.90 9.28
CA TRP A 113 -5.34 -8.27 8.80
C TRP A 113 -6.44 -8.63 7.80
N ALA A 114 -7.70 -8.39 8.19
CA ALA A 114 -8.85 -8.70 7.35
C ALA A 114 -8.85 -7.92 6.03
N ALA A 115 -8.51 -6.62 6.06
CA ALA A 115 -8.47 -5.80 4.85
C ALA A 115 -7.35 -6.23 3.89
N ALA A 116 -6.16 -6.52 4.42
CA ALA A 116 -5.03 -6.97 3.62
C ALA A 116 -5.28 -8.36 3.00
N TYR A 117 -5.77 -9.35 3.77
CA TYR A 117 -6.09 -10.67 3.23
C TYR A 117 -7.28 -10.65 2.25
N ARG A 118 -8.26 -9.78 2.45
CA ARG A 118 -9.30 -9.55 1.45
C ARG A 118 -8.72 -9.05 0.14
N THR A 119 -7.77 -8.11 0.19
CA THR A 119 -7.07 -7.61 -1.01
C THR A 119 -6.26 -8.70 -1.69
N ILE A 120 -5.54 -9.54 -0.92
CA ILE A 120 -4.82 -10.71 -1.43
C ILE A 120 -5.78 -11.65 -2.16
N ASN A 121 -6.93 -11.95 -1.56
CA ASN A 121 -7.91 -12.84 -2.21
C ASN A 121 -8.53 -12.22 -3.46
N LEU A 122 -8.80 -10.91 -3.49
CA LEU A 122 -9.23 -10.21 -4.72
C LEU A 122 -8.21 -10.41 -5.84
N CYS A 123 -6.90 -10.31 -5.54
CA CYS A 123 -5.84 -10.58 -6.51
C CYS A 123 -5.87 -12.04 -6.99
N ASN A 124 -6.02 -13.00 -6.07
CA ASN A 124 -6.06 -14.42 -6.42
C ASN A 124 -7.26 -14.76 -7.30
N VAL A 125 -8.45 -14.26 -6.95
CA VAL A 125 -9.69 -14.46 -7.73
C VAL A 125 -9.54 -13.83 -9.12
N PHE A 126 -8.97 -12.65 -9.22
CA PHE A 126 -8.73 -11.99 -10.50
C PHE A 126 -7.72 -12.76 -11.36
N LEU A 127 -6.61 -13.22 -10.79
CA LEU A 127 -5.60 -14.03 -11.49
C LEU A 127 -6.20 -15.34 -12.02
N GLN A 128 -7.01 -16.03 -11.21
CA GLN A 128 -7.74 -17.23 -11.65
C GLN A 128 -8.73 -16.91 -12.77
N GLY A 129 -9.47 -15.81 -12.63
CA GLY A 129 -10.41 -15.35 -13.65
C GLY A 129 -9.76 -15.04 -15.00
N LEU A 130 -8.53 -14.49 -15.02
CA LEU A 130 -7.76 -14.31 -16.26
C LEU A 130 -7.39 -15.64 -16.91
N VAL A 131 -7.08 -16.67 -16.13
CA VAL A 131 -6.80 -18.03 -16.66
C VAL A 131 -8.08 -18.65 -17.23
N ASP A 132 -9.17 -18.57 -16.49
CA ASP A 132 -10.45 -19.20 -16.87
C ASP A 132 -11.11 -18.53 -18.11
N ASN A 133 -10.74 -17.26 -18.41
CA ASN A 133 -11.26 -16.48 -19.53
C ASN A 133 -10.16 -16.02 -20.50
N ALA A 134 -9.12 -16.84 -20.67
CA ALA A 134 -7.96 -16.50 -21.52
C ALA A 134 -8.33 -16.26 -23.01
N ASP A 135 -9.45 -16.78 -23.47
CA ASP A 135 -9.99 -16.59 -24.81
C ASP A 135 -10.74 -15.25 -24.97
N LYS A 136 -11.11 -14.58 -23.87
CA LYS A 136 -11.88 -13.32 -23.88
C LYS A 136 -11.03 -12.07 -23.68
N VAL A 137 -9.84 -12.21 -23.11
CA VAL A 137 -8.96 -11.08 -22.76
C VAL A 137 -7.77 -11.05 -23.71
N ASP A 138 -7.48 -9.88 -24.27
CA ASP A 138 -6.26 -9.69 -25.08
C ASP A 138 -5.01 -10.10 -24.29
N SER A 139 -4.09 -10.81 -24.92
CA SER A 139 -2.95 -11.44 -24.23
C SER A 139 -1.96 -10.43 -23.63
N GLU A 140 -1.77 -9.28 -24.28
CA GLU A 140 -0.91 -8.21 -23.77
C GLU A 140 -1.58 -7.54 -22.56
N ALA A 141 -2.86 -7.22 -22.66
CA ALA A 141 -3.66 -6.69 -21.56
C ALA A 141 -3.72 -7.68 -20.37
N ALA A 142 -3.94 -8.97 -20.64
CA ALA A 142 -3.96 -10.02 -19.61
C ALA A 142 -2.62 -10.10 -18.86
N THR A 143 -1.50 -10.00 -19.60
CA THR A 143 -0.14 -9.99 -19.00
C THR A 143 0.06 -8.78 -18.09
N ALA A 144 -0.30 -7.57 -18.57
CA ALA A 144 -0.17 -6.35 -17.79
C ALA A 144 -1.08 -6.36 -16.54
N TYR A 145 -2.33 -6.80 -16.68
CA TYR A 145 -3.28 -6.87 -15.56
C TYR A 145 -2.90 -7.94 -14.53
N ALA A 146 -2.38 -9.09 -14.98
CA ALA A 146 -1.82 -10.09 -14.07
C ALA A 146 -0.63 -9.55 -13.27
N ALA A 147 0.23 -8.75 -13.92
CA ALA A 147 1.35 -8.10 -13.28
C ALA A 147 0.91 -7.06 -12.22
N GLU A 148 -0.14 -6.29 -12.50
CA GLU A 148 -0.73 -5.37 -11.51
C GLU A 148 -1.32 -6.13 -10.31
N ALA A 149 -2.01 -7.23 -10.53
CA ALA A 149 -2.56 -8.06 -9.46
C ALA A 149 -1.44 -8.65 -8.56
N LYS A 150 -0.34 -9.12 -9.16
CA LYS A 150 0.82 -9.62 -8.43
C LYS A 150 1.51 -8.51 -7.63
N PHE A 151 1.67 -7.31 -8.21
CA PHE A 151 2.18 -6.16 -7.49
C PHE A 151 1.33 -5.84 -6.24
N VAL A 152 0.01 -5.72 -6.38
CA VAL A 152 -0.90 -5.44 -5.25
C VAL A 152 -0.82 -6.55 -4.20
N ARG A 153 -0.74 -7.81 -4.61
CA ARG A 153 -0.60 -8.96 -3.69
C ARG A 153 0.72 -8.93 -2.93
N ALA A 154 1.82 -8.64 -3.61
CA ALA A 154 3.15 -8.51 -2.99
C ALA A 154 3.19 -7.39 -1.95
N VAL A 155 2.67 -6.20 -2.28
CA VAL A 155 2.57 -5.06 -1.35
C VAL A 155 1.70 -5.42 -0.14
N SER A 156 0.63 -6.19 -0.35
CA SER A 156 -0.25 -6.62 0.75
C SER A 156 0.43 -7.60 1.69
N TYR A 157 1.15 -8.59 1.17
CA TYR A 157 1.95 -9.51 1.99
C TYR A 157 3.10 -8.79 2.71
N PHE A 158 3.75 -7.82 2.05
CA PHE A 158 4.81 -7.04 2.68
C PHE A 158 4.29 -6.25 3.88
N ALA A 159 3.15 -5.57 3.75
CA ALA A 159 2.54 -4.84 4.86
C ALA A 159 2.20 -5.75 6.06
N LEU A 160 1.70 -6.95 5.79
CA LEU A 160 1.39 -7.93 6.83
C LEU A 160 2.66 -8.47 7.50
N VAL A 161 3.63 -8.95 6.71
CA VAL A 161 4.83 -9.61 7.28
C VAL A 161 5.67 -8.66 8.12
N THR A 162 5.76 -7.39 7.74
CA THR A 162 6.52 -6.38 8.49
C THR A 162 5.90 -6.00 9.84
N LEU A 163 4.58 -6.23 10.02
CA LEU A 163 3.91 -5.92 11.29
C LEU A 163 3.61 -7.16 12.12
N TYR A 164 3.21 -8.28 11.51
CA TYR A 164 2.70 -9.47 12.22
C TYR A 164 3.73 -10.60 12.35
N ALA A 165 4.94 -10.40 11.86
CA ALA A 165 6.01 -11.40 11.98
C ALA A 165 7.31 -10.76 12.48
N ARG A 166 8.21 -11.61 13.01
CA ARG A 166 9.53 -11.18 13.46
C ARG A 166 10.35 -10.66 12.26
N PRO A 167 11.19 -9.63 12.47
CA PRO A 167 12.03 -9.08 11.40
C PRO A 167 12.88 -10.14 10.72
N TYR A 168 13.04 -10.03 9.40
CA TYR A 168 13.80 -10.99 8.59
C TYR A 168 15.22 -11.20 9.11
N ILE A 169 15.92 -10.10 9.49
CA ILE A 169 17.32 -10.14 9.90
C ILE A 169 17.56 -10.82 11.26
N GLU A 170 16.53 -11.02 12.07
CA GLU A 170 16.68 -11.60 13.42
C GLU A 170 17.25 -13.01 13.37
N ASN A 171 16.80 -13.82 12.42
CA ASN A 171 17.25 -15.21 12.22
C ASN A 171 17.21 -15.65 10.75
N ASN A 172 17.49 -14.73 9.84
CA ASN A 172 17.44 -14.95 8.39
C ASN A 172 16.08 -15.46 7.90
N GLY A 173 15.00 -14.94 8.51
CA GLY A 173 13.65 -15.28 8.11
C GLY A 173 13.13 -16.65 8.52
N ASN A 174 13.82 -17.38 9.42
CA ASN A 174 13.37 -18.71 9.87
C ASN A 174 12.21 -18.66 10.89
N ALA A 175 11.84 -17.47 11.39
CA ALA A 175 10.69 -17.32 12.28
C ALA A 175 9.36 -17.63 11.55
N PRO A 176 8.30 -18.01 12.29
CA PRO A 176 6.97 -18.12 11.74
C PRO A 176 6.49 -16.80 11.12
N GLY A 177 6.14 -16.84 9.84
CA GLY A 177 5.67 -15.71 9.05
C GLY A 177 4.14 -15.64 8.99
N LEU A 178 3.57 -15.80 7.80
CA LEU A 178 2.15 -15.65 7.50
C LEU A 178 1.59 -16.89 6.79
N PRO A 179 0.29 -17.20 6.89
CA PRO A 179 -0.35 -18.12 5.97
C PRO A 179 -0.28 -17.59 4.53
N LEU A 180 0.38 -18.30 3.62
CA LEU A 180 0.49 -17.92 2.20
C LEU A 180 -0.73 -18.40 1.42
N ARG A 181 -1.80 -17.60 1.41
CA ARG A 181 -3.03 -17.85 0.62
C ARG A 181 -2.82 -17.40 -0.81
N LEU A 182 -2.54 -18.34 -1.71
CA LEU A 182 -2.21 -18.06 -3.11
C LEU A 182 -3.28 -18.56 -4.10
N LEU A 183 -4.31 -19.23 -3.61
CA LEU A 183 -5.44 -19.70 -4.41
C LEU A 183 -6.64 -18.77 -4.26
N ALA A 184 -7.49 -18.73 -5.29
CA ALA A 184 -8.77 -18.04 -5.22
C ALA A 184 -9.68 -18.72 -4.19
N GLU A 185 -10.04 -18.00 -3.14
CA GLU A 185 -10.92 -18.51 -2.09
C GLU A 185 -12.31 -17.91 -2.22
N THR A 186 -13.27 -18.75 -2.65
CA THR A 186 -14.69 -18.39 -2.80
C THR A 186 -15.57 -19.05 -1.73
N SER A 187 -14.98 -19.84 -0.85
CA SER A 187 -15.66 -20.52 0.26
C SER A 187 -14.69 -20.69 1.44
N SER A 188 -15.19 -21.19 2.57
CA SER A 188 -14.38 -21.49 3.76
C SER A 188 -13.67 -22.86 3.73
N ALA A 189 -13.71 -23.59 2.61
CA ALA A 189 -13.18 -24.96 2.52
C ALA A 189 -11.66 -25.06 2.79
N ASN A 190 -10.88 -24.05 2.42
CA ASN A 190 -9.44 -24.00 2.57
C ASN A 190 -8.99 -23.04 3.70
N ASN A 191 -9.82 -22.85 4.70
CA ASN A 191 -9.54 -21.86 5.74
C ASN A 191 -8.36 -22.25 6.63
N SER A 192 -8.12 -23.54 6.86
CA SER A 192 -6.99 -24.06 7.64
C SER A 192 -5.72 -24.08 6.79
N LEU A 193 -4.72 -23.29 7.19
CA LEU A 193 -3.43 -23.16 6.50
C LEU A 193 -2.37 -22.73 7.51
N ALA A 194 -1.32 -23.55 7.66
CA ALA A 194 -0.20 -23.23 8.53
C ALA A 194 0.54 -21.94 8.09
N ARG A 195 1.21 -21.32 9.05
CA ARG A 195 2.11 -20.19 8.74
C ARG A 195 3.32 -20.70 7.97
N SER A 196 3.62 -20.06 6.85
CA SER A 196 4.92 -20.16 6.22
C SER A 196 5.96 -19.40 7.04
N THR A 197 7.23 -19.71 6.85
CA THR A 197 8.33 -18.93 7.43
C THR A 197 8.35 -17.51 6.87
N VAL A 198 8.96 -16.57 7.58
CA VAL A 198 9.19 -15.21 7.09
C VAL A 198 9.96 -15.26 5.75
N ALA A 199 10.96 -16.12 5.63
CA ALA A 199 11.74 -16.27 4.39
C ALA A 199 10.87 -16.71 3.20
N GLU A 200 9.96 -17.66 3.39
CA GLU A 200 9.03 -18.10 2.34
C GLU A 200 8.05 -16.98 1.95
N VAL A 201 7.59 -16.18 2.91
CA VAL A 201 6.74 -15.02 2.61
C VAL A 201 7.50 -13.99 1.77
N TYR A 202 8.74 -13.65 2.15
CA TYR A 202 9.57 -12.72 1.35
C TYR A 202 9.92 -13.29 -0.03
N ALA A 203 10.16 -14.59 -0.14
CA ALA A 203 10.37 -15.24 -1.43
C ALA A 203 9.14 -15.11 -2.35
N GLN A 204 7.92 -15.26 -1.81
CA GLN A 204 6.71 -15.06 -2.56
C GLN A 204 6.50 -13.57 -2.95
N ILE A 205 6.78 -12.64 -2.05
CA ILE A 205 6.74 -11.19 -2.33
C ILE A 205 7.67 -10.85 -3.50
N LEU A 206 8.92 -11.31 -3.45
CA LEU A 206 9.90 -11.04 -4.50
C LEU A 206 9.51 -11.71 -5.83
N LYS A 207 9.01 -12.94 -5.79
CA LYS A 207 8.49 -13.62 -6.99
C LYS A 207 7.38 -12.80 -7.65
N ASP A 208 6.39 -12.34 -6.88
CA ASP A 208 5.30 -11.52 -7.40
C ASP A 208 5.80 -10.18 -7.97
N LEU A 209 6.81 -9.54 -7.32
CA LEU A 209 7.41 -8.29 -7.80
C LEU A 209 8.28 -8.48 -9.05
N ASP A 210 8.99 -9.59 -9.19
CA ASP A 210 9.79 -9.90 -10.40
C ASP A 210 8.87 -10.17 -11.60
N GLU A 211 7.80 -10.92 -11.38
CA GLU A 211 6.78 -11.13 -12.39
C GLU A 211 6.04 -9.82 -12.73
N ALA A 212 5.82 -8.96 -11.74
CA ALA A 212 5.26 -7.63 -11.96
C ALA A 212 6.23 -6.73 -12.75
N GLU A 213 7.51 -6.66 -12.40
CA GLU A 213 8.50 -5.89 -13.17
C GLU A 213 8.52 -6.28 -14.65
N THR A 214 8.38 -7.59 -14.93
CA THR A 214 8.42 -8.12 -16.30
C THR A 214 7.15 -7.81 -17.09
N GLY A 215 5.97 -7.89 -16.46
CA GLY A 215 4.68 -7.78 -17.14
C GLY A 215 4.07 -6.38 -17.14
N LEU A 216 4.52 -5.48 -16.25
CA LEU A 216 3.99 -4.13 -16.16
C LEU A 216 4.45 -3.25 -17.32
N PRO A 217 3.61 -2.30 -17.78
CA PRO A 217 3.99 -1.34 -18.80
C PRO A 217 5.12 -0.42 -18.30
N LEU A 218 5.88 0.13 -19.21
CA LEU A 218 6.94 1.11 -18.89
C LEU A 218 6.35 2.40 -18.33
N SER A 219 5.22 2.83 -18.88
CA SER A 219 4.47 4.02 -18.48
C SER A 219 3.04 3.94 -18.97
N TYR A 220 2.17 4.77 -18.42
CA TYR A 220 0.82 5.05 -18.91
C TYR A 220 0.77 6.41 -19.59
N ASP A 221 -0.32 6.69 -20.34
CA ASP A 221 -0.49 7.91 -21.13
C ASP A 221 -0.61 9.19 -20.32
N THR A 222 -0.94 9.09 -19.03
CA THR A 222 -1.18 10.28 -18.19
C THR A 222 -0.37 10.24 -16.89
N PRO A 223 0.04 11.41 -16.36
CA PRO A 223 0.70 11.51 -15.06
C PRO A 223 -0.15 10.91 -13.92
N LEU A 224 -1.49 11.01 -14.01
CA LEU A 224 -2.40 10.42 -13.04
C LEU A 224 -2.24 8.89 -12.98
N LEU A 225 -2.30 8.22 -14.12
CA LEU A 225 -2.15 6.77 -14.19
C LEU A 225 -0.73 6.34 -13.79
N ASN A 226 0.30 7.10 -14.15
CA ASN A 226 1.68 6.86 -13.74
C ASN A 226 1.90 7.01 -12.21
N THR A 227 0.97 7.68 -11.52
CA THR A 227 1.04 7.82 -10.05
C THR A 227 0.11 6.83 -9.33
N THR A 228 -1.00 6.42 -9.94
CA THR A 228 -2.07 5.69 -9.25
C THR A 228 -2.21 4.23 -9.69
N ARG A 229 -1.50 3.81 -10.74
CA ARG A 229 -1.39 2.41 -11.17
C ARG A 229 0.08 1.98 -11.17
N ALA A 230 0.31 0.71 -10.92
CA ALA A 230 1.65 0.15 -10.95
C ALA A 230 2.18 0.12 -12.39
N HIS A 231 3.38 0.61 -12.58
CA HIS A 231 4.18 0.48 -13.79
C HIS A 231 5.53 -0.15 -13.43
N ARG A 232 6.36 -0.47 -14.42
CA ARG A 232 7.61 -1.18 -14.21
C ARG A 232 8.48 -0.57 -13.11
N ASN A 233 8.67 0.75 -13.11
CA ASN A 233 9.50 1.43 -12.11
C ASN A 233 8.89 1.38 -10.72
N THR A 234 7.57 1.21 -10.58
CA THR A 234 6.88 1.00 -9.30
C THR A 234 7.31 -0.33 -8.65
N ALA A 235 7.34 -1.41 -9.44
CA ALA A 235 7.79 -2.72 -8.95
C ALA A 235 9.27 -2.68 -8.54
N ILE A 236 10.13 -2.06 -9.36
CA ILE A 236 11.57 -1.89 -9.06
C ILE A 236 11.76 -1.08 -7.78
N ALA A 237 11.10 0.06 -7.65
CA ALA A 237 11.19 0.90 -6.46
C ALA A 237 10.76 0.12 -5.20
N PHE A 238 9.66 -0.63 -5.28
CA PHE A 238 9.18 -1.41 -4.14
C PHE A 238 10.14 -2.55 -3.78
N LYS A 239 10.83 -3.18 -4.76
CA LYS A 239 11.89 -4.17 -4.49
C LYS A 239 13.04 -3.58 -3.69
N THR A 240 13.41 -2.30 -3.91
CA THR A 240 14.44 -1.65 -3.08
C THR A 240 14.05 -1.62 -1.60
N ARG A 241 12.77 -1.35 -1.27
CA ARG A 241 12.24 -1.40 0.11
C ARG A 241 12.26 -2.82 0.67
N VAL A 242 11.84 -3.81 -0.12
CA VAL A 242 11.79 -5.21 0.30
C VAL A 242 13.20 -5.71 0.62
N TYR A 243 14.15 -5.54 -0.30
CA TYR A 243 15.53 -5.96 -0.08
C TYR A 243 16.22 -5.21 1.06
N LEU A 244 15.93 -3.91 1.23
CA LEU A 244 16.42 -3.15 2.37
C LEU A 244 15.90 -3.72 3.70
N THR A 245 14.62 -4.09 3.74
CA THR A 245 14.00 -4.69 4.94
C THR A 245 14.60 -6.07 5.25
N MET A 246 15.06 -6.80 4.24
CA MET A 246 15.76 -8.07 4.40
C MET A 246 17.26 -7.91 4.75
N GLY A 247 17.82 -6.70 4.70
CA GLY A 247 19.27 -6.47 4.83
C GLY A 247 20.08 -6.93 3.61
N ASN A 248 19.43 -7.16 2.46
CA ASN A 248 20.11 -7.56 1.23
C ASN A 248 20.56 -6.33 0.42
N TYR A 249 21.57 -5.66 0.90
CA TYR A 249 22.04 -4.37 0.37
C TYR A 249 22.54 -4.45 -1.08
N SER A 250 23.18 -5.56 -1.47
CA SER A 250 23.62 -5.73 -2.85
C SER A 250 22.45 -5.74 -3.83
N MET A 251 21.31 -6.37 -3.46
CA MET A 251 20.12 -6.37 -4.29
C MET A 251 19.41 -5.02 -4.29
N VAL A 252 19.43 -4.26 -3.18
CA VAL A 252 18.94 -2.87 -3.17
C VAL A 252 19.65 -2.05 -4.23
N ILE A 253 21.00 -2.13 -4.30
CA ILE A 253 21.80 -1.40 -5.27
C ILE A 253 21.45 -1.82 -6.70
N GLN A 254 21.36 -3.11 -6.98
CA GLN A 254 21.01 -3.62 -8.30
C GLN A 254 19.65 -3.12 -8.78
N GLU A 255 18.65 -3.13 -7.93
CA GLU A 255 17.32 -2.62 -8.26
C GLU A 255 17.32 -1.09 -8.41
N ALA A 256 17.94 -0.36 -7.48
CA ALA A 256 18.01 1.09 -7.55
C ALA A 256 18.70 1.59 -8.83
N GLN A 257 19.77 0.94 -9.27
CA GLN A 257 20.52 1.31 -10.49
C GLN A 257 19.68 1.19 -11.77
N LYS A 258 18.56 0.46 -11.77
CA LYS A 258 17.64 0.38 -12.92
C LYS A 258 16.86 1.69 -13.12
N ILE A 259 16.65 2.47 -12.04
CA ILE A 259 15.81 3.67 -12.03
C ILE A 259 16.50 4.89 -11.40
N VAL A 260 17.78 4.81 -11.10
CA VAL A 260 18.61 5.93 -10.60
C VAL A 260 19.83 6.04 -11.48
N SER A 261 20.00 7.21 -12.13
CA SER A 261 21.18 7.50 -12.97
C SER A 261 22.49 7.44 -12.16
N ALA A 262 23.60 7.17 -12.84
CA ALA A 262 24.90 7.02 -12.20
C ALA A 262 25.35 8.29 -11.45
N ASN A 263 25.02 9.45 -11.98
CA ASN A 263 25.41 10.75 -11.45
C ASN A 263 24.22 11.68 -11.28
N ALA A 264 24.36 12.70 -10.43
CA ALA A 264 23.37 13.77 -10.31
C ALA A 264 23.25 14.59 -11.62
N PRO A 265 22.05 15.13 -11.92
CA PRO A 265 20.80 14.96 -11.14
C PRO A 265 20.28 13.54 -11.27
N TYR A 266 20.03 12.90 -10.12
CA TYR A 266 19.54 11.53 -10.09
C TYR A 266 18.10 11.47 -10.60
N ARG A 267 17.88 10.63 -11.63
CA ARG A 267 16.58 10.46 -12.27
C ARG A 267 16.47 9.07 -12.92
N ALA A 268 15.23 8.63 -13.15
CA ALA A 268 14.99 7.46 -13.97
C ALA A 268 15.13 7.80 -15.44
N GLU A 269 15.95 7.02 -16.15
CA GLU A 269 16.25 7.21 -17.58
C GLU A 269 15.38 6.31 -18.47
N THR A 270 14.69 5.34 -17.87
CA THR A 270 13.79 4.41 -18.57
C THR A 270 12.44 4.35 -17.88
N GLY A 271 11.37 4.14 -18.64
CA GLY A 271 10.00 4.15 -18.14
C GLY A 271 9.56 5.56 -17.73
N VAL A 272 8.80 5.66 -16.64
CA VAL A 272 8.40 6.96 -16.08
C VAL A 272 9.63 7.71 -15.55
N ALA A 273 9.82 8.95 -15.99
CA ALA A 273 10.98 9.78 -15.66
C ALA A 273 10.91 10.33 -14.21
N HIS A 274 11.07 9.44 -13.24
CA HIS A 274 11.07 9.82 -11.82
C HIS A 274 12.32 10.63 -11.45
N ALA A 275 12.11 11.67 -10.65
CA ALA A 275 13.16 12.53 -10.11
C ALA A 275 12.63 13.25 -8.86
N LEU A 276 13.50 13.75 -8.00
CA LEU A 276 13.09 14.66 -6.92
C LEU A 276 12.50 15.94 -7.51
N GLN A 277 11.56 16.54 -6.80
CA GLN A 277 11.15 17.93 -7.06
C GLN A 277 12.19 18.89 -6.52
N ASP A 278 12.33 20.05 -7.13
CA ASP A 278 13.28 21.09 -6.69
C ASP A 278 12.93 21.67 -5.32
N ASP A 279 11.65 21.62 -4.94
CA ASP A 279 11.15 22.02 -3.62
C ASP A 279 10.53 20.79 -2.92
N ALA A 280 11.00 20.52 -1.70
CA ALA A 280 10.59 19.38 -0.89
C ALA A 280 9.10 19.39 -0.50
N THR A 281 8.43 20.54 -0.59
CA THR A 281 7.02 20.71 -0.22
C THR A 281 6.05 20.37 -1.36
N ILE A 282 6.53 20.38 -2.59
CA ILE A 282 5.68 20.18 -3.79
C ILE A 282 4.86 18.89 -3.73
N PRO A 283 5.42 17.71 -3.36
CA PRO A 283 4.66 16.47 -3.35
C PRO A 283 3.42 16.48 -2.43
N PHE A 284 3.36 17.41 -1.49
CA PHE A 284 2.30 17.46 -0.46
C PHE A 284 1.49 18.75 -0.47
N LEU A 285 2.11 19.92 -0.64
CA LEU A 285 1.44 21.21 -0.43
C LEU A 285 1.04 21.94 -1.72
N SER A 286 1.48 21.49 -2.89
CA SER A 286 1.19 22.17 -4.17
C SER A 286 -0.19 21.85 -4.74
N ASN A 287 -0.94 20.93 -4.17
CA ASN A 287 -2.15 20.31 -4.75
C ASN A 287 -1.90 19.53 -6.05
N ASN A 288 -0.64 19.30 -6.42
CA ASN A 288 -0.24 18.44 -7.51
C ASN A 288 0.40 17.15 -6.94
N TYR A 289 -0.35 16.07 -6.94
CA TYR A 289 0.10 14.78 -6.43
C TYR A 289 0.73 13.89 -7.50
N THR A 290 0.70 14.31 -8.77
CA THR A 290 1.21 13.54 -9.92
C THR A 290 2.56 14.07 -10.40
N THR A 291 3.46 14.34 -9.45
CA THR A 291 4.80 14.87 -9.72
C THR A 291 5.76 13.76 -10.16
N THR A 292 6.92 14.13 -10.70
CA THR A 292 7.99 13.16 -11.02
C THR A 292 8.52 12.43 -9.79
N GLU A 293 8.34 12.98 -8.59
CA GLU A 293 8.73 12.33 -7.34
C GLU A 293 7.73 11.25 -6.90
N SER A 294 6.47 11.34 -7.33
CA SER A 294 5.41 10.38 -6.98
C SER A 294 5.55 9.12 -7.83
N ILE A 295 6.03 8.00 -7.24
CA ILE A 295 6.12 6.73 -7.95
C ILE A 295 4.80 5.97 -7.88
N PHE A 296 4.22 5.88 -6.67
CA PHE A 296 2.92 5.26 -6.47
C PHE A 296 2.21 5.86 -5.26
N SER A 297 0.93 6.24 -5.44
CA SER A 297 0.12 6.88 -4.40
C SER A 297 -1.33 6.38 -4.46
N MET A 298 -2.00 6.36 -3.31
CA MET A 298 -3.45 6.13 -3.21
C MET A 298 -4.18 7.45 -3.50
N PRO A 299 -4.94 7.54 -4.61
CA PRO A 299 -5.69 8.75 -4.94
C PRO A 299 -6.92 8.89 -4.03
N MET A 300 -7.23 10.13 -3.65
CA MET A 300 -8.46 10.46 -2.91
C MET A 300 -9.30 11.43 -3.74
N THR A 301 -10.59 11.15 -3.85
CA THR A 301 -11.58 11.97 -4.57
C THR A 301 -12.84 12.13 -3.72
N ASP A 302 -13.69 13.09 -4.07
CA ASP A 302 -14.99 13.31 -3.36
C ASP A 302 -15.88 12.06 -3.35
N LEU A 303 -15.76 11.21 -4.37
CA LEU A 303 -16.55 9.98 -4.51
C LEU A 303 -15.88 8.75 -3.87
N ASP A 304 -14.57 8.82 -3.65
CA ASP A 304 -13.79 7.69 -3.14
C ASP A 304 -12.61 8.20 -2.30
N SER A 305 -12.91 8.53 -1.05
CA SER A 305 -11.94 9.01 -0.06
C SER A 305 -12.12 8.29 1.27
N THR A 306 -11.05 8.29 2.05
CA THR A 306 -11.08 7.84 3.44
C THR A 306 -11.48 9.00 4.33
N THR A 307 -12.55 8.86 5.08
CA THR A 307 -13.14 9.93 5.89
C THR A 307 -12.97 9.70 7.39
N GLY A 308 -13.11 10.79 8.16
CA GLY A 308 -13.12 10.76 9.62
C GLY A 308 -11.86 10.13 10.21
N GLN A 309 -12.05 9.34 11.25
CA GLN A 309 -10.98 8.74 12.06
C GLN A 309 -10.01 7.80 11.30
N SER A 310 -10.34 7.39 10.08
CA SER A 310 -9.47 6.56 9.26
C SER A 310 -8.53 7.37 8.36
N SER A 311 -8.76 8.69 8.22
CA SER A 311 -7.91 9.58 7.43
C SER A 311 -6.64 9.97 8.18
N ILE A 312 -5.52 10.03 7.46
CA ILE A 312 -4.25 10.49 8.01
C ILE A 312 -4.37 11.97 8.43
N GLY A 313 -4.97 12.81 7.59
CA GLY A 313 -5.16 14.23 7.89
C GLY A 313 -6.00 14.48 9.16
N TYR A 314 -7.04 13.66 9.40
CA TYR A 314 -7.82 13.71 10.63
C TYR A 314 -6.96 13.48 11.89
N ASN A 315 -6.05 12.51 11.82
CA ASN A 315 -5.26 12.09 12.97
C ASN A 315 -4.06 13.01 13.24
N LEU A 316 -3.39 13.50 12.20
CA LEU A 316 -2.09 14.18 12.33
C LEU A 316 -2.15 15.71 12.18
N ASN A 317 -3.26 16.28 11.67
CA ASN A 317 -3.40 17.72 11.44
C ASN A 317 -4.44 18.37 12.36
N THR A 318 -4.34 19.69 12.58
CA THR A 318 -5.17 20.45 13.53
C THR A 318 -6.50 20.90 12.98
N SER A 319 -6.66 21.08 11.68
CA SER A 319 -7.89 21.66 11.11
C SER A 319 -8.16 21.09 9.73
N PRO A 320 -9.36 20.60 9.54
CA PRO A 320 -10.49 20.45 10.47
C PRO A 320 -10.48 19.13 11.25
N GLY A 321 -9.33 18.50 11.40
CA GLY A 321 -9.17 17.23 12.09
C GLY A 321 -9.29 17.36 13.61
N ASN A 322 -9.46 16.23 14.28
CA ASN A 322 -9.44 16.16 15.74
C ASN A 322 -8.02 16.18 16.30
N SER A 323 -7.01 16.06 15.44
CA SER A 323 -5.61 15.98 15.86
C SER A 323 -5.44 14.97 17.00
N GLU A 324 -5.70 13.71 16.71
CA GLU A 324 -5.56 12.62 17.69
C GLU A 324 -4.11 12.55 18.20
N TYR A 325 -3.18 12.98 17.34
CA TYR A 325 -1.75 13.00 17.61
C TYR A 325 -1.15 14.37 17.34
N ASN A 326 -0.29 14.82 18.23
CA ASN A 326 0.62 15.94 17.98
C ASN A 326 2.06 15.42 17.83
N LEU A 327 2.91 16.21 17.19
CA LEU A 327 4.33 15.90 17.10
C LEU A 327 4.96 15.91 18.50
N ASN A 328 5.82 14.93 18.75
CA ASN A 328 6.52 14.80 20.02
C ASN A 328 7.55 15.95 20.15
N PRO A 329 7.45 16.81 21.18
CA PRO A 329 8.41 17.92 21.37
C PRO A 329 9.85 17.42 21.67
N LEU A 330 10.03 16.14 22.00
CA LEU A 330 11.33 15.49 22.21
C LEU A 330 11.72 14.58 21.03
N GLY A 331 10.89 14.52 19.98
CA GLY A 331 11.15 13.76 18.75
C GLY A 331 12.04 14.53 17.78
N ILE A 332 11.97 14.13 16.50
CA ILE A 332 12.80 14.69 15.41
C ILE A 332 12.64 16.20 15.25
N ILE A 333 11.50 16.78 15.63
CA ILE A 333 11.26 18.23 15.53
C ILE A 333 12.15 19.06 16.48
N ALA A 334 12.70 18.46 17.52
CA ALA A 334 13.61 19.11 18.45
C ALA A 334 15.07 19.04 18.00
N ASP A 335 15.36 18.29 16.94
CA ASP A 335 16.71 18.09 16.47
C ASP A 335 17.28 19.36 15.80
N THR A 336 18.44 19.79 16.27
CA THR A 336 19.12 21.01 15.79
C THR A 336 19.75 20.84 14.40
N GLU A 337 20.07 19.61 14.00
CA GLU A 337 20.57 19.29 12.66
C GLU A 337 19.45 19.38 11.59
N TRP A 338 18.18 19.33 12.00
CA TRP A 338 17.06 19.74 11.17
C TRP A 338 16.84 21.25 11.33
N ARG A 339 17.60 22.04 10.59
CA ARG A 339 17.66 23.51 10.74
C ARG A 339 16.33 24.18 10.39
N GLU A 340 16.11 25.39 10.94
CA GLU A 340 14.87 26.16 10.72
C GLU A 340 14.64 26.59 9.26
N ASN A 341 15.68 26.72 8.45
CA ASN A 341 15.58 27.07 7.04
C ASN A 341 15.40 25.87 6.10
N ASP A 342 15.39 24.64 6.63
CA ASP A 342 15.02 23.47 5.84
C ASP A 342 13.55 23.57 5.41
N GLN A 343 13.28 23.49 4.12
CA GLN A 343 11.92 23.62 3.56
C GLN A 343 10.91 22.66 4.20
N ARG A 344 11.34 21.50 4.67
CA ARG A 344 10.46 20.50 5.32
C ARG A 344 9.92 20.96 6.66
N ARG A 345 10.52 22.01 7.29
CA ARG A 345 9.92 22.69 8.46
C ARG A 345 8.55 23.29 8.14
N LEU A 346 8.27 23.59 6.87
CA LEU A 346 6.96 24.06 6.41
C LEU A 346 5.86 23.01 6.59
N PHE A 347 6.20 21.74 6.79
CA PHE A 347 5.21 20.71 7.16
C PHE A 347 4.78 20.78 8.63
N ILE A 348 5.43 21.59 9.45
CA ILE A 348 5.08 21.73 10.87
C ILE A 348 4.17 22.94 11.05
N THR A 349 3.09 22.76 11.79
CA THR A 349 2.10 23.79 12.08
C THR A 349 1.75 23.81 13.58
N GLY A 350 1.03 24.84 14.03
CA GLY A 350 0.58 25.00 15.41
C GLY A 350 1.45 25.95 16.23
N GLY A 351 0.97 26.29 17.43
CA GLY A 351 1.67 27.16 18.40
C GLY A 351 2.64 26.37 19.29
N ALA A 352 2.35 26.35 20.61
CA ALA A 352 3.12 25.56 21.57
C ALA A 352 3.04 24.05 21.30
N THR A 353 1.89 23.54 20.88
CA THR A 353 1.72 22.18 20.40
C THR A 353 1.90 22.14 18.88
N LYS A 354 2.75 21.24 18.40
CA LYS A 354 3.09 21.12 16.97
C LYS A 354 2.37 19.94 16.34
N TYR A 355 2.00 20.09 15.06
CA TYR A 355 1.26 19.12 14.28
C TYR A 355 1.86 19.00 12.88
N LEU A 356 1.59 17.88 12.19
CA LEU A 356 2.03 17.68 10.81
C LEU A 356 0.93 18.13 9.84
N LYS A 357 1.31 18.91 8.82
CA LYS A 357 0.39 19.36 7.75
C LYS A 357 0.76 18.84 6.35
N LYS A 358 1.52 17.76 6.23
CA LYS A 358 1.69 17.08 4.94
C LYS A 358 0.36 16.72 4.30
N TYR A 359 -0.61 16.32 5.14
CA TYR A 359 -1.99 16.01 4.76
C TYR A 359 -2.88 17.13 5.26
N SER A 360 -3.06 18.17 4.44
CA SER A 360 -3.60 19.47 4.88
C SER A 360 -5.01 19.79 4.38
N LYS A 361 -5.53 18.96 3.46
CA LYS A 361 -6.89 19.21 2.95
C LYS A 361 -7.94 18.93 4.01
N PRO A 362 -8.95 19.81 4.09
CA PRO A 362 -10.08 19.59 4.98
C PRO A 362 -10.90 18.36 4.58
N SER A 363 -11.82 17.95 5.48
CA SER A 363 -12.81 16.92 5.13
C SER A 363 -13.44 17.21 3.76
N PRO A 364 -13.49 16.22 2.87
CA PRO A 364 -13.31 14.79 3.08
C PRO A 364 -11.85 14.26 2.99
N PHE A 365 -10.83 15.07 3.25
CA PHE A 365 -9.40 14.68 3.33
C PHE A 365 -8.86 14.12 2.01
N LEU A 366 -8.80 14.97 1.00
CA LEU A 366 -8.47 14.58 -0.38
C LEU A 366 -6.97 14.59 -0.71
N ASP A 367 -6.09 14.62 0.28
CA ASP A 367 -4.66 14.46 0.04
C ASP A 367 -4.37 13.03 -0.43
N TYR A 368 -3.62 12.88 -1.52
CA TYR A 368 -3.13 11.56 -1.93
C TYR A 368 -2.15 11.03 -0.90
N ILE A 369 -2.17 9.72 -0.70
CA ILE A 369 -1.28 9.05 0.24
C ILE A 369 -0.15 8.38 -0.54
N PRO A 370 1.10 8.85 -0.44
CA PRO A 370 2.23 8.20 -1.08
C PRO A 370 2.45 6.79 -0.52
N VAL A 371 2.51 5.79 -1.39
CA VAL A 371 2.95 4.44 -1.05
C VAL A 371 4.46 4.35 -1.14
N ILE A 372 5.04 4.94 -2.20
CA ILE A 372 6.48 5.05 -2.40
C ILE A 372 6.81 6.28 -3.24
N ARG A 373 7.85 7.01 -2.84
CA ARG A 373 8.37 8.21 -3.51
C ARG A 373 9.82 7.99 -3.95
N TYR A 374 10.27 8.80 -4.92
CA TYR A 374 11.64 8.72 -5.43
C TYR A 374 12.71 9.02 -4.36
N ALA A 375 12.41 9.92 -3.41
CA ALA A 375 13.29 10.17 -2.27
C ALA A 375 13.61 8.90 -1.47
N GLU A 376 12.64 7.97 -1.36
CA GLU A 376 12.87 6.71 -0.66
C GLU A 376 13.82 5.80 -1.43
N VAL A 377 13.69 5.71 -2.74
CA VAL A 377 14.63 4.92 -3.57
C VAL A 377 16.06 5.43 -3.41
N LEU A 378 16.25 6.76 -3.40
CA LEU A 378 17.55 7.37 -3.21
C LEU A 378 18.13 7.08 -1.81
N LEU A 379 17.33 7.20 -0.75
CA LEU A 379 17.79 6.91 0.61
C LEU A 379 17.96 5.41 0.88
N ASN A 380 17.16 4.53 0.25
CA ASN A 380 17.37 3.09 0.26
C ASN A 380 18.72 2.74 -0.39
N TYR A 381 19.03 3.37 -1.54
CA TYR A 381 20.30 3.19 -2.22
C TYR A 381 21.47 3.75 -1.39
N ALA A 382 21.32 4.93 -0.79
CA ALA A 382 22.35 5.53 0.07
C ALA A 382 22.72 4.61 1.24
N GLU A 383 21.70 4.07 1.93
CA GLU A 383 21.91 3.15 3.05
C GLU A 383 22.59 1.85 2.60
N ALA A 384 22.12 1.26 1.50
CA ALA A 384 22.73 0.06 0.95
C ALA A 384 24.18 0.28 0.51
N ALA A 385 24.48 1.41 -0.14
CA ALA A 385 25.83 1.79 -0.53
C ALA A 385 26.75 1.93 0.69
N ALA A 386 26.26 2.55 1.78
CA ALA A 386 27.02 2.65 3.02
C ALA A 386 27.34 1.26 3.62
N HIS A 387 26.38 0.32 3.60
CA HIS A 387 26.58 -1.03 4.12
C HIS A 387 27.57 -1.87 3.29
N VAL A 388 27.72 -1.59 1.99
CA VAL A 388 28.75 -2.26 1.16
C VAL A 388 30.03 -1.44 1.04
N GLU A 389 30.22 -0.44 1.90
CA GLU A 389 31.39 0.44 1.99
C GLU A 389 31.63 1.35 0.77
N ASP A 390 30.63 1.53 -0.12
CA ASP A 390 30.66 2.57 -1.16
C ASP A 390 30.23 3.91 -0.54
N LEU A 391 31.12 4.46 0.29
CA LEU A 391 30.83 5.65 1.10
C LEU A 391 30.66 6.91 0.26
N ASP A 392 31.31 6.98 -0.90
CA ASP A 392 31.19 8.14 -1.79
C ASP A 392 29.79 8.20 -2.41
N LYS A 393 29.29 7.09 -2.95
CA LYS A 393 27.94 7.00 -3.47
C LYS A 393 26.90 7.27 -2.38
N ALA A 394 27.10 6.72 -1.18
CA ALA A 394 26.19 6.92 -0.05
C ALA A 394 26.11 8.40 0.35
N ARG A 395 27.25 9.11 0.42
CA ARG A 395 27.32 10.55 0.72
C ARG A 395 26.66 11.39 -0.37
N ASP A 396 26.91 11.09 -1.63
CA ASP A 396 26.35 11.81 -2.77
C ASP A 396 24.83 11.75 -2.75
N LEU A 397 24.26 10.55 -2.59
CA LEU A 397 22.80 10.35 -2.55
C LEU A 397 22.16 11.02 -1.32
N LEU A 398 22.76 10.85 -0.15
CA LEU A 398 22.32 11.49 1.10
C LEU A 398 22.33 13.02 0.97
N THR A 399 23.43 13.57 0.47
CA THR A 399 23.60 15.03 0.28
C THR A 399 22.61 15.56 -0.76
N TYR A 400 22.36 14.81 -1.82
CA TYR A 400 21.41 15.21 -2.84
C TYR A 400 19.97 15.33 -2.28
N VAL A 401 19.55 14.40 -1.43
CA VAL A 401 18.23 14.49 -0.78
C VAL A 401 18.18 15.65 0.21
N ARG A 402 19.20 15.82 1.07
CA ARG A 402 19.24 16.90 2.06
C ARG A 402 19.27 18.27 1.40
N ASN A 403 20.13 18.46 0.41
CA ASN A 403 20.38 19.78 -0.18
C ASN A 403 19.20 20.24 -1.06
N ARG A 404 18.32 19.35 -1.51
CA ARG A 404 17.03 19.73 -2.12
C ARG A 404 16.19 20.59 -1.16
N ALA A 405 16.19 20.25 0.14
CA ALA A 405 15.40 20.94 1.16
C ALA A 405 16.17 22.05 1.88
N ASP A 406 17.49 21.93 1.98
CA ASP A 406 18.39 22.89 2.63
C ASP A 406 19.73 22.95 1.87
N ALA A 407 19.77 23.76 0.80
CA ALA A 407 20.91 23.85 -0.12
C ALA A 407 22.22 24.29 0.53
N SER A 408 22.16 24.92 1.72
CA SER A 408 23.34 25.37 2.45
C SER A 408 23.81 24.40 3.54
N TYR A 409 23.10 23.27 3.72
CA TYR A 409 23.47 22.29 4.73
C TYR A 409 24.70 21.49 4.32
N GLN A 410 25.61 21.31 5.27
CA GLN A 410 26.77 20.43 5.14
C GLN A 410 26.81 19.48 6.33
N PHE A 411 26.86 18.21 6.05
CA PHE A 411 27.00 17.21 7.11
C PHE A 411 28.34 17.38 7.84
N PRO A 412 28.36 17.35 9.19
CA PRO A 412 29.61 17.30 9.93
C PRO A 412 30.45 16.10 9.45
N THR A 413 31.76 16.31 9.31
CA THR A 413 32.69 15.26 8.87
C THR A 413 32.57 14.00 9.74
N SER A 414 32.43 14.17 11.06
CA SER A 414 32.24 13.06 12.01
C SER A 414 30.96 12.21 11.74
N ALA A 415 29.93 12.80 11.14
CA ALA A 415 28.65 12.13 10.83
C ALA A 415 28.72 11.28 9.56
N ILE A 416 29.73 11.49 8.70
CA ILE A 416 29.82 10.85 7.39
C ILE A 416 31.16 10.21 7.04
N ASN A 417 32.12 10.16 8.00
CA ASN A 417 33.48 9.72 7.74
C ASN A 417 33.74 8.21 7.84
N ASN A 418 32.78 7.45 8.37
CA ASN A 418 32.85 6.00 8.47
C ASN A 418 31.47 5.36 8.25
N VAL A 419 31.44 4.05 8.10
CA VAL A 419 30.22 3.26 7.76
C VAL A 419 29.13 3.50 8.80
N ASP A 420 29.41 3.26 10.07
CA ASP A 420 28.40 3.31 11.13
C ASP A 420 27.81 4.71 11.29
N ALA A 421 28.66 5.75 11.32
CA ALA A 421 28.22 7.13 11.41
C ALA A 421 27.35 7.52 10.21
N LEU A 422 27.74 7.11 8.99
CA LEU A 422 27.00 7.42 7.77
C LEU A 422 25.63 6.71 7.75
N ILE A 423 25.57 5.45 8.16
CA ILE A 423 24.29 4.71 8.27
C ILE A 423 23.37 5.42 9.28
N GLN A 424 23.86 5.79 10.46
CA GLN A 424 23.04 6.51 11.45
C GLN A 424 22.56 7.87 10.90
N THR A 425 23.41 8.57 10.15
CA THR A 425 23.03 9.85 9.51
C THR A 425 21.97 9.65 8.42
N ILE A 426 22.04 8.59 7.62
CA ILE A 426 21.02 8.26 6.65
C ILE A 426 19.70 7.90 7.34
N LEU A 427 19.73 7.08 8.39
CA LEU A 427 18.54 6.77 9.19
C LEU A 427 17.90 8.00 9.82
N HIS A 428 18.74 8.95 10.28
CA HIS A 428 18.29 10.24 10.78
C HIS A 428 17.64 11.09 9.68
N GLU A 429 18.24 11.16 8.49
CA GLU A 429 17.66 11.85 7.34
C GLU A 429 16.30 11.26 6.93
N ARG A 430 16.17 9.94 6.98
CA ARG A 430 14.90 9.23 6.73
C ARG A 430 13.79 9.66 7.71
N ARG A 431 14.11 9.87 8.98
CA ARG A 431 13.14 10.36 9.98
C ARG A 431 12.60 11.75 9.63
N ILE A 432 13.45 12.64 9.11
CA ILE A 432 13.04 13.98 8.66
C ILE A 432 12.23 13.90 7.37
N GLU A 433 12.74 13.19 6.37
CA GLU A 433 12.15 13.12 5.04
C GLU A 433 10.78 12.45 5.05
N PHE A 434 10.64 11.36 5.79
CA PHE A 434 9.44 10.52 5.79
C PHE A 434 8.53 10.71 7.00
N LEU A 435 8.69 11.78 7.76
CA LEU A 435 7.81 12.08 8.89
C LEU A 435 6.33 12.10 8.45
N GLY A 436 5.52 11.21 9.02
CA GLY A 436 4.11 11.06 8.70
C GLY A 436 3.80 10.15 7.50
N GLU A 437 4.78 9.42 6.97
CA GLU A 437 4.60 8.54 5.80
C GLU A 437 4.62 7.04 6.15
N GLY A 438 4.59 6.69 7.44
CA GLY A 438 4.46 5.31 7.92
C GLY A 438 5.71 4.46 7.77
N LEU A 439 6.90 5.05 7.63
CA LEU A 439 8.15 4.30 7.46
C LEU A 439 8.96 4.10 8.76
N ARG A 440 8.70 4.93 9.79
CA ARG A 440 9.51 4.90 11.02
C ARG A 440 9.48 3.55 11.73
N SER A 441 8.31 2.94 11.89
CA SER A 441 8.19 1.62 12.51
C SER A 441 8.99 0.56 11.75
N ASN A 442 8.90 0.56 10.41
CA ASN A 442 9.65 -0.39 9.59
C ASN A 442 11.17 -0.19 9.73
N ASP A 443 11.66 1.06 9.77
CA ASP A 443 13.08 1.35 9.97
C ASP A 443 13.58 0.83 11.33
N LEU A 444 12.78 0.98 12.39
CA LEU A 444 13.12 0.44 13.72
C LEU A 444 13.14 -1.09 13.73
N LEU A 445 12.12 -1.73 13.18
CA LEU A 445 11.98 -3.18 13.20
C LEU A 445 13.05 -3.86 12.33
N ARG A 446 13.25 -3.39 11.09
CA ARG A 446 14.21 -3.98 10.15
C ARG A 446 15.66 -3.85 10.59
N THR A 447 15.96 -2.94 11.52
CA THR A 447 17.31 -2.74 12.09
C THR A 447 17.42 -3.27 13.53
N LEU A 448 16.40 -3.98 14.03
CA LEU A 448 16.31 -4.50 15.40
C LEU A 448 16.57 -3.46 16.47
N GLN A 449 16.15 -2.22 16.24
CA GLN A 449 16.26 -1.16 17.24
C GLN A 449 15.11 -1.25 18.25
N THR A 450 15.39 -0.88 19.49
CA THR A 450 14.34 -0.64 20.48
C THR A 450 13.40 0.45 19.97
N ILE A 451 12.08 0.19 20.01
CA ILE A 451 11.10 1.25 19.79
C ILE A 451 11.15 2.19 20.98
N PRO A 452 11.48 3.48 20.77
CA PRO A 452 11.74 4.39 21.91
C PRO A 452 10.46 4.70 22.70
N ALA A 453 10.62 4.97 24.00
CA ALA A 453 9.56 5.50 24.85
C ALA A 453 9.10 6.88 24.37
N LYS A 454 7.80 7.18 24.54
CA LYS A 454 7.23 8.47 24.19
C LYS A 454 6.00 8.79 25.05
N GLY A 455 5.91 10.01 25.59
CA GLY A 455 4.84 10.37 26.51
C GLY A 455 4.71 9.35 27.65
N THR A 456 3.58 8.66 27.73
CA THR A 456 3.34 7.58 28.70
C THR A 456 3.59 6.17 28.15
N ALA A 457 3.81 6.04 26.83
CA ALA A 457 4.09 4.77 26.21
C ALA A 457 5.52 4.29 26.51
N PRO A 458 5.70 3.03 26.99
CA PRO A 458 7.02 2.51 27.30
C PRO A 458 7.87 2.27 26.04
N ALA A 459 9.18 2.15 26.22
CA ALA A 459 10.03 1.57 25.18
C ALA A 459 9.74 0.09 25.00
N VAL A 460 9.95 -0.44 23.79
CA VAL A 460 9.76 -1.87 23.49
C VAL A 460 11.04 -2.44 22.88
N SER A 461 11.63 -3.41 23.59
CA SER A 461 12.82 -4.12 23.13
C SER A 461 12.47 -5.08 21.96
N PRO A 462 13.42 -5.36 21.07
CA PRO A 462 13.24 -6.39 20.03
C PRO A 462 12.85 -7.78 20.56
N THR A 463 13.15 -8.09 21.80
CA THR A 463 12.82 -9.41 22.40
C THR A 463 11.41 -9.49 22.99
N GLU A 464 10.68 -8.38 23.08
CA GLU A 464 9.34 -8.33 23.66
C GLU A 464 8.25 -8.73 22.65
N GLU A 465 7.17 -9.32 23.12
CA GLU A 465 6.01 -9.69 22.28
C GLU A 465 5.38 -8.46 21.62
N ALA A 466 5.32 -7.32 22.32
CA ALA A 466 4.78 -6.07 21.81
C ALA A 466 5.59 -5.46 20.65
N TYR A 467 6.75 -6.05 20.32
CA TYR A 467 7.58 -5.62 19.19
C TYR A 467 6.93 -5.83 17.83
N ILE A 468 6.01 -6.78 17.74
CA ILE A 468 5.20 -7.06 16.53
C ILE A 468 3.71 -7.08 16.89
N PHE A 469 2.85 -7.04 15.89
CA PHE A 469 1.42 -7.26 16.09
C PHE A 469 1.14 -8.74 16.38
N PRO A 470 0.26 -9.06 17.34
CA PRO A 470 -0.19 -10.44 17.54
C PRO A 470 -1.09 -10.88 16.37
N LEU A 471 -1.24 -12.21 16.20
CA LEU A 471 -2.25 -12.73 15.27
C LEU A 471 -3.67 -12.40 15.77
N PRO A 472 -4.61 -12.04 14.89
CA PRO A 472 -5.95 -11.66 15.29
C PRO A 472 -6.77 -12.86 15.78
N ASN A 473 -7.67 -12.65 16.74
CA ASN A 473 -8.58 -13.67 17.24
C ASN A 473 -9.41 -14.33 16.13
N SER A 474 -9.80 -13.58 15.10
CA SER A 474 -10.55 -14.13 13.96
C SER A 474 -9.77 -15.23 13.23
N GLU A 475 -8.47 -15.06 13.04
CA GLU A 475 -7.61 -16.07 12.41
C GLU A 475 -7.36 -17.26 13.37
N LEU A 476 -7.04 -16.99 14.63
CA LEU A 476 -6.79 -18.04 15.65
C LEU A 476 -8.01 -18.95 15.88
N LEU A 477 -9.23 -18.43 15.72
CA LEU A 477 -10.47 -19.20 15.92
C LEU A 477 -10.89 -20.01 14.69
N THR A 478 -10.55 -19.53 13.49
CA THR A 478 -11.06 -20.10 12.25
C THR A 478 -10.03 -20.92 11.48
N ASN A 479 -8.75 -20.64 11.65
CA ASN A 479 -7.64 -21.39 11.05
C ASN A 479 -7.09 -22.36 12.09
N LYS A 480 -7.30 -23.67 11.88
CA LYS A 480 -6.95 -24.71 12.86
C LYS A 480 -5.52 -25.23 12.76
N ASP A 481 -4.77 -24.75 11.75
CA ASP A 481 -3.39 -25.17 11.50
C ASP A 481 -2.36 -24.12 11.96
N LEU A 482 -2.80 -23.10 12.70
CA LEU A 482 -1.95 -22.07 13.33
C LEU A 482 -1.28 -22.55 14.60
#